data_c532d8b2cf382f50b565c3e75ebd6f7a
#
_entry.id   c532d8b2cf382f50b565c3e75ebd6f7a
#
_cell.length_a   1.000
_cell.length_b   1.000
_cell.length_c   1.000
_cell.angle_alpha   90.00
_cell.angle_beta   90.00
_cell.angle_gamma   90.00
#
_symmetry.space_group_name_H-M   'P 1'
#
loop_
_entity.id
_entity.type
_entity.pdbx_description
1 polymer ?
#
loop_
_entity_poly.entity_id
_entity_poly.type
_entity_poly.pdbx_seq_one_letter_code
_entity_poly.pdbx_strand_id
1 'polypeptide(L)'
;MISGGSRVFVILGNPVAHSLSPLMQNAAFRALGLPAVYVPLACSTEDVSALIRAVSRAGGGGNVTVPHKDTAARAVDDCRELAQAAEACNTFWSEDGRIVGDNTDVPGLLEALHQLGLPNAPWFIAGSGGGARAAVLAAGEHGVAVAVRSRDTGRQKEFESWITSRGVPLTEPGECGVLINATPLGLQAGDPLPIEPDGFSRAEIAFDMVYAPGETSWIRTMKSRVRKSADGRAMLVAQGAAAFERWFPAKRAPVEVMRAAVNVALR
;
A
#
# COMPACT_ATOMS: atom_id res chain seq x y z
N MET A 1 -15.69 24.11 -1.24
CA MET A 1 -15.99 24.46 -2.65
C MET A 1 -14.71 24.47 -3.46
N ILE A 2 -14.70 23.93 -4.69
CA ILE A 2 -13.55 24.03 -5.60
C ILE A 2 -13.52 25.45 -6.16
N SER A 3 -12.35 26.08 -6.18
CA SER A 3 -12.12 27.46 -6.66
C SER A 3 -10.77 27.54 -7.36
N GLY A 4 -10.41 28.70 -7.91
CA GLY A 4 -9.10 28.93 -8.53
C GLY A 4 -7.90 28.80 -7.58
N GLY A 5 -8.11 28.82 -6.27
CA GLY A 5 -7.09 28.54 -5.25
C GLY A 5 -7.05 27.09 -4.75
N SER A 6 -7.84 26.18 -5.35
CA SER A 6 -7.86 24.79 -4.91
C SER A 6 -6.61 24.04 -5.34
N ARG A 7 -6.01 23.29 -4.41
CA ARG A 7 -4.86 22.41 -4.67
C ARG A 7 -5.35 21.10 -5.28
N VAL A 8 -4.61 20.56 -6.24
CA VAL A 8 -4.91 19.27 -6.89
C VAL A 8 -4.01 18.19 -6.33
N PHE A 9 -4.63 17.11 -5.88
CA PHE A 9 -3.97 15.87 -5.48
C PHE A 9 -4.42 14.75 -6.40
N VAL A 10 -3.54 13.79 -6.64
CA VAL A 10 -3.80 12.72 -7.61
C VAL A 10 -3.45 11.34 -7.09
N ILE A 11 -4.05 10.30 -7.68
CA ILE A 11 -3.47 8.97 -7.69
C ILE A 11 -3.07 8.62 -9.11
N LEU A 12 -1.79 8.28 -9.31
CA LEU A 12 -1.23 7.84 -10.58
C LEU A 12 -1.16 6.31 -10.60
N GLY A 13 -1.67 5.68 -11.65
CA GLY A 13 -1.65 4.22 -11.80
C GLY A 13 -2.28 3.76 -13.10
N ASN A 14 -2.15 2.46 -13.41
CA ASN A 14 -2.79 1.88 -14.59
C ASN A 14 -3.04 0.37 -14.41
N PRO A 15 -4.31 -0.08 -14.25
CA PRO A 15 -5.52 0.72 -14.12
C PRO A 15 -5.63 1.40 -12.74
N VAL A 16 -6.41 2.50 -12.66
CA VAL A 16 -6.63 3.25 -11.43
C VAL A 16 -8.11 3.54 -11.12
N ALA A 17 -9.00 3.18 -12.04
CA ALA A 17 -10.44 3.50 -11.93
C ALA A 17 -11.15 2.86 -10.71
N HIS A 18 -10.63 1.74 -10.21
CA HIS A 18 -11.17 1.01 -9.05
C HIS A 18 -10.68 1.57 -7.71
N SER A 19 -9.74 2.54 -7.72
CA SER A 19 -9.16 3.07 -6.49
C SER A 19 -10.19 3.84 -5.66
N LEU A 20 -10.27 3.53 -4.38
CA LEU A 20 -11.09 4.26 -3.40
C LEU A 20 -10.36 5.45 -2.76
N SER A 21 -9.09 5.68 -3.08
CA SER A 21 -8.32 6.83 -2.59
C SER A 21 -8.98 8.17 -2.90
N PRO A 22 -9.55 8.41 -4.12
CA PRO A 22 -10.25 9.66 -4.39
C PRO A 22 -11.46 9.90 -3.48
N LEU A 23 -12.26 8.85 -3.23
CA LEU A 23 -13.42 8.95 -2.33
C LEU A 23 -12.98 9.29 -0.89
N MET A 24 -12.00 8.57 -0.40
CA MET A 24 -11.46 8.70 0.94
C MET A 24 -10.81 10.07 1.18
N GLN A 25 -9.90 10.48 0.31
CA GLN A 25 -9.17 11.74 0.46
C GLN A 25 -10.08 12.96 0.30
N ASN A 26 -11.01 12.94 -0.65
CA ASN A 26 -11.98 14.02 -0.79
C ASN A 26 -12.93 14.12 0.41
N ALA A 27 -13.26 13.00 1.07
CA ALA A 27 -14.01 13.03 2.32
C ALA A 27 -13.19 13.71 3.44
N ALA A 28 -11.90 13.42 3.54
CA ALA A 28 -10.99 14.07 4.48
C ALA A 28 -10.85 15.57 4.21
N PHE A 29 -10.65 15.97 2.95
CA PHE A 29 -10.55 17.38 2.56
C PHE A 29 -11.81 18.17 2.92
N ARG A 30 -13.00 17.60 2.64
CA ARG A 30 -14.29 18.23 3.02
C ARG A 30 -14.46 18.35 4.52
N ALA A 31 -14.14 17.30 5.28
CA ALA A 31 -14.29 17.30 6.75
C ALA A 31 -13.44 18.38 7.43
N LEU A 32 -12.28 18.70 6.85
CA LEU A 32 -11.36 19.70 7.38
C LEU A 32 -11.46 21.07 6.67
N GLY A 33 -12.44 21.26 5.78
CA GLY A 33 -12.64 22.51 5.05
C GLY A 33 -11.46 22.90 4.15
N LEU A 34 -10.67 21.92 3.67
CA LEU A 34 -9.50 22.20 2.84
C LEU A 34 -9.90 22.53 1.40
N PRO A 35 -9.35 23.62 0.80
CA PRO A 35 -9.55 23.92 -0.61
C PRO A 35 -8.69 23.02 -1.49
N ALA A 36 -9.04 21.72 -1.54
CA ALA A 36 -8.30 20.70 -2.25
C ALA A 36 -9.24 19.70 -2.91
N VAL A 37 -8.78 19.09 -4.00
CA VAL A 37 -9.46 18.01 -4.71
C VAL A 37 -8.48 16.88 -5.00
N TYR A 38 -8.95 15.65 -4.88
CA TYR A 38 -8.18 14.45 -5.21
C TYR A 38 -8.83 13.70 -6.36
N VAL A 39 -8.08 13.44 -7.43
CA VAL A 39 -8.58 12.81 -8.66
C VAL A 39 -7.72 11.62 -9.10
N PRO A 40 -8.32 10.58 -9.72
CA PRO A 40 -7.56 9.51 -10.34
C PRO A 40 -7.05 9.96 -11.71
N LEU A 41 -5.79 9.64 -12.02
CA LEU A 41 -5.19 9.83 -13.33
C LEU A 41 -4.56 8.52 -13.80
N ALA A 42 -5.20 7.87 -14.76
CA ALA A 42 -4.58 6.76 -15.49
C ALA A 42 -3.48 7.34 -16.40
N CYS A 43 -2.28 6.80 -16.30
CA CYS A 43 -1.13 7.27 -17.07
C CYS A 43 -0.22 6.13 -17.49
N SER A 44 0.59 6.38 -18.53
CA SER A 44 1.69 5.50 -18.93
C SER A 44 2.88 5.68 -18.00
N THR A 45 3.81 4.72 -18.00
CA THR A 45 5.06 4.83 -17.20
C THR A 45 5.91 6.04 -17.62
N GLU A 46 5.85 6.42 -18.89
CA GLU A 46 6.59 7.55 -19.46
C GLU A 46 6.09 8.90 -18.93
N ASP A 47 4.80 9.00 -18.63
CA ASP A 47 4.16 10.24 -18.17
C ASP A 47 4.33 10.51 -16.66
N VAL A 48 4.64 9.47 -15.88
CA VAL A 48 4.68 9.55 -14.40
C VAL A 48 5.56 10.69 -13.91
N SER A 49 6.75 10.81 -14.45
CA SER A 49 7.73 11.83 -14.04
C SER A 49 7.22 13.24 -14.30
N ALA A 50 6.62 13.47 -15.47
CA ALA A 50 6.07 14.76 -15.86
C ALA A 50 4.87 15.14 -14.98
N LEU A 51 3.98 14.19 -14.71
CA LEU A 51 2.80 14.40 -13.86
C LEU A 51 3.19 14.69 -12.40
N ILE A 52 4.13 13.95 -11.82
CA ILE A 52 4.65 14.20 -10.48
C ILE A 52 5.19 15.63 -10.40
N ARG A 53 6.03 16.05 -11.36
CA ARG A 53 6.61 17.40 -11.40
C ARG A 53 5.56 18.49 -11.56
N ALA A 54 4.60 18.32 -12.47
CA ALA A 54 3.57 19.31 -12.73
C ALA A 54 2.66 19.52 -11.52
N VAL A 55 2.17 18.44 -10.92
CA VAL A 55 1.27 18.48 -9.75
C VAL A 55 1.98 19.07 -8.53
N SER A 56 3.22 18.65 -8.26
CA SER A 56 4.00 19.14 -7.11
C SER A 56 4.32 20.64 -7.25
N ARG A 57 4.73 21.10 -8.45
CA ARG A 57 5.01 22.52 -8.71
C ARG A 57 3.77 23.41 -8.62
N ALA A 58 2.59 22.86 -8.88
CA ALA A 58 1.31 23.54 -8.67
C ALA A 58 0.87 23.55 -7.19
N GLY A 59 1.72 23.15 -6.25
CA GLY A 59 1.43 23.11 -4.82
C GLY A 59 0.57 21.91 -4.39
N GLY A 60 0.35 20.93 -5.26
CA GLY A 60 -0.34 19.69 -4.99
C GLY A 60 0.61 18.57 -4.54
N GLY A 61 0.11 17.36 -4.66
CA GLY A 61 0.83 16.11 -4.35
C GLY A 61 0.00 14.91 -4.75
N GLY A 62 0.35 13.73 -4.31
CA GLY A 62 -0.47 12.57 -4.64
C GLY A 62 0.11 11.25 -4.21
N ASN A 63 -0.61 10.21 -4.61
CA ASN A 63 -0.14 8.83 -4.47
C ASN A 63 0.22 8.24 -5.84
N VAL A 64 1.05 7.21 -5.80
CA VAL A 64 1.39 6.38 -6.95
C VAL A 64 1.10 4.93 -6.61
N THR A 65 0.42 4.24 -7.52
CA THR A 65 0.12 2.81 -7.39
C THR A 65 0.70 2.00 -8.54
N VAL A 66 0.34 0.74 -8.62
CA VAL A 66 0.80 -0.20 -9.66
C VAL A 66 0.53 0.36 -11.06
N PRO A 67 1.48 0.25 -11.99
CA PRO A 67 2.81 -0.38 -11.86
C PRO A 67 3.96 0.62 -11.58
N HIS A 68 3.69 1.84 -11.16
CA HIS A 68 4.57 3.00 -11.31
C HIS A 68 5.40 3.39 -10.07
N LYS A 69 5.33 2.64 -8.95
CA LYS A 69 5.98 3.04 -7.67
C LYS A 69 7.51 3.14 -7.76
N ASP A 70 8.15 2.28 -8.54
CA ASP A 70 9.59 2.31 -8.80
C ASP A 70 9.99 3.50 -9.68
N THR A 71 9.20 3.80 -10.72
CA THR A 71 9.37 4.97 -11.58
C THR A 71 9.20 6.26 -10.76
N ALA A 72 8.23 6.30 -9.85
CA ALA A 72 8.02 7.44 -8.98
C ALA A 72 9.21 7.69 -8.04
N ALA A 73 9.82 6.63 -7.50
CA ALA A 73 11.02 6.75 -6.66
C ALA A 73 12.21 7.39 -7.42
N ARG A 74 12.31 7.13 -8.71
CA ARG A 74 13.34 7.76 -9.57
C ARG A 74 12.98 9.17 -10.07
N ALA A 75 11.68 9.55 -9.97
CA ALA A 75 11.17 10.81 -10.52
C ALA A 75 11.18 11.98 -9.50
N VAL A 76 11.28 11.70 -8.21
CA VAL A 76 11.34 12.71 -7.15
C VAL A 76 12.76 13.20 -6.95
N ASP A 77 12.92 14.41 -6.36
CA ASP A 77 14.24 15.01 -6.11
C ASP A 77 14.84 14.49 -4.79
N ASP A 78 13.99 14.00 -3.87
CA ASP A 78 14.40 13.47 -2.57
C ASP A 78 13.45 12.33 -2.15
N CYS A 79 14.01 11.17 -1.87
CA CYS A 79 13.28 10.03 -1.31
C CYS A 79 13.51 9.94 0.20
N ARG A 80 12.41 9.85 0.96
CA ARG A 80 12.51 9.52 2.39
C ARG A 80 12.99 8.08 2.57
N GLU A 81 13.46 7.78 3.76
CA GLU A 81 14.13 6.51 4.10
C GLU A 81 13.34 5.26 3.68
N LEU A 82 12.03 5.21 3.97
CA LEU A 82 11.18 4.07 3.59
C LEU A 82 11.03 3.92 2.08
N ALA A 83 10.91 5.04 1.33
CA ALA A 83 10.85 4.97 -0.13
C ALA A 83 12.17 4.53 -0.75
N GLN A 84 13.30 4.96 -0.18
CA GLN A 84 14.64 4.50 -0.59
C GLN A 84 14.82 3.01 -0.30
N ALA A 85 14.49 2.57 0.91
CA ALA A 85 14.61 1.17 1.32
C ALA A 85 13.73 0.25 0.48
N ALA A 86 12.49 0.66 0.17
CA ALA A 86 11.57 -0.09 -0.67
C ALA A 86 11.91 -0.02 -2.17
N GLU A 87 12.74 0.94 -2.58
CA GLU A 87 12.91 1.31 -4.00
C GLU A 87 11.54 1.55 -4.68
N ALA A 88 10.61 2.11 -3.90
CA ALA A 88 9.22 2.31 -4.30
C ALA A 88 8.62 3.52 -3.56
N CYS A 89 8.18 4.52 -4.31
CA CYS A 89 7.49 5.70 -3.81
C CYS A 89 5.99 5.55 -4.08
N ASN A 90 5.16 5.64 -3.04
CA ASN A 90 3.70 5.61 -3.17
C ASN A 90 3.04 6.94 -2.84
N THR A 91 3.78 7.92 -2.34
CA THR A 91 3.29 9.27 -2.07
C THR A 91 4.33 10.33 -2.39
N PHE A 92 3.90 11.48 -2.89
CA PHE A 92 4.79 12.57 -3.26
C PHE A 92 4.14 13.95 -2.97
N TRP A 93 4.99 14.96 -2.73
CA TRP A 93 4.59 16.35 -2.51
C TRP A 93 5.74 17.32 -2.81
N SER A 94 5.48 18.63 -2.71
CA SER A 94 6.53 19.65 -2.74
C SER A 94 6.86 20.11 -1.33
N GLU A 95 8.14 20.15 -0.97
CA GLU A 95 8.67 20.66 0.29
C GLU A 95 9.92 21.50 -0.02
N ASP A 96 9.92 22.76 0.40
CA ASP A 96 11.01 23.72 0.18
C ASP A 96 11.49 23.82 -1.29
N GLY A 97 10.54 23.73 -2.23
CA GLY A 97 10.81 23.80 -3.67
C GLY A 97 11.33 22.52 -4.29
N ARG A 98 11.56 21.46 -3.51
CA ARG A 98 11.95 20.12 -3.97
C ARG A 98 10.73 19.19 -4.01
N ILE A 99 10.80 18.22 -4.88
CA ILE A 99 9.79 17.15 -4.94
C ILE A 99 10.26 16.01 -4.05
N VAL A 100 9.50 15.75 -3.00
CA VAL A 100 9.80 14.71 -2.00
C VAL A 100 8.89 13.52 -2.23
N GLY A 101 9.46 12.31 -2.10
CA GLY A 101 8.74 11.05 -2.17
C GLY A 101 8.90 10.23 -0.89
N ASP A 102 7.86 9.48 -0.52
CA ASP A 102 7.87 8.58 0.63
C ASP A 102 7.11 7.29 0.32
N ASN A 103 7.22 6.32 1.23
CA ASN A 103 6.45 5.07 1.18
C ASN A 103 5.59 4.94 2.43
N THR A 104 4.30 5.19 2.28
CA THR A 104 3.31 5.06 3.36
C THR A 104 2.66 3.67 3.43
N ASP A 105 3.01 2.75 2.52
CA ASP A 105 2.50 1.36 2.56
C ASP A 105 3.09 0.59 3.75
N VAL A 106 4.36 0.82 4.09
CA VAL A 106 5.03 0.15 5.22
C VAL A 106 4.30 0.44 6.54
N PRO A 107 4.19 1.71 7.00
CA PRO A 107 3.46 2.01 8.23
C PRO A 107 1.96 1.68 8.12
N GLY A 108 1.36 1.80 6.92
CA GLY A 108 -0.03 1.45 6.69
C GLY A 108 -0.32 -0.04 6.89
N LEU A 109 0.57 -0.91 6.43
CA LEU A 109 0.46 -2.35 6.64
C LEU A 109 0.67 -2.73 8.11
N LEU A 110 1.69 -2.18 8.76
CA LEU A 110 1.94 -2.44 10.18
C LEU A 110 0.74 -2.05 11.04
N GLU A 111 0.17 -0.87 10.83
CA GLU A 111 -1.01 -0.42 11.56
C GLU A 111 -2.20 -1.38 11.34
N ALA A 112 -2.44 -1.82 10.10
CA ALA A 112 -3.51 -2.75 9.79
C ALA A 112 -3.32 -4.12 10.46
N LEU A 113 -2.09 -4.63 10.49
CA LEU A 113 -1.76 -5.90 11.14
C LEU A 113 -1.81 -5.79 12.68
N HIS A 114 -1.39 -4.67 13.27
CA HIS A 114 -1.52 -4.43 14.71
C HIS A 114 -2.97 -4.45 15.17
N GLN A 115 -3.91 -3.92 14.37
CA GLN A 115 -5.35 -4.00 14.67
C GLN A 115 -5.88 -5.43 14.70
N LEU A 116 -5.19 -6.38 14.06
CA LEU A 116 -5.49 -7.83 14.12
C LEU A 116 -4.81 -8.54 15.29
N GLY A 117 -3.99 -7.84 16.07
CA GLY A 117 -3.18 -8.42 17.15
C GLY A 117 -2.01 -9.21 16.57
N LEU A 118 -1.16 -8.53 15.82
CA LEU A 118 0.01 -9.06 15.14
C LEU A 118 0.90 -9.90 16.07
N PRO A 119 1.12 -11.20 15.78
CA PRO A 119 1.99 -12.06 16.58
C PRO A 119 3.46 -11.83 16.23
N ASN A 120 4.34 -12.14 17.19
CA ASN A 120 5.79 -12.22 16.92
C ASN A 120 6.14 -13.54 16.22
N ALA A 121 5.75 -13.65 14.96
CA ALA A 121 5.93 -14.85 14.13
C ALA A 121 6.36 -14.46 12.73
N PRO A 122 7.12 -15.31 11.99
CA PRO A 122 7.53 -15.04 10.62
C PRO A 122 6.34 -14.84 9.66
N TRP A 123 6.57 -14.07 8.58
CA TRP A 123 5.54 -13.77 7.58
C TRP A 123 5.79 -14.49 6.26
N PHE A 124 4.74 -15.06 5.68
CA PHE A 124 4.75 -15.50 4.30
C PHE A 124 4.13 -14.42 3.40
N ILE A 125 4.87 -14.01 2.38
CA ILE A 125 4.47 -12.93 1.48
C ILE A 125 4.37 -13.48 0.05
N ALA A 126 3.17 -13.48 -0.50
CA ALA A 126 2.95 -13.78 -1.92
C ALA A 126 3.13 -12.51 -2.75
N GLY A 127 4.04 -12.53 -3.72
CA GLY A 127 4.37 -11.40 -4.59
C GLY A 127 5.82 -10.97 -4.49
N SER A 128 6.26 -10.11 -5.44
CA SER A 128 7.62 -9.54 -5.50
C SER A 128 7.63 -8.08 -5.98
N GLY A 129 6.46 -7.43 -6.04
CA GLY A 129 6.31 -6.03 -6.43
C GLY A 129 6.43 -5.05 -5.26
N GLY A 130 6.08 -3.78 -5.48
CA GLY A 130 6.18 -2.72 -4.47
C GLY A 130 5.40 -2.99 -3.18
N GLY A 131 4.24 -3.66 -3.25
CA GLY A 131 3.50 -4.10 -2.05
C GLY A 131 4.26 -5.17 -1.26
N ALA A 132 4.86 -6.15 -1.94
CA ALA A 132 5.67 -7.16 -1.30
C ALA A 132 6.94 -6.57 -0.65
N ARG A 133 7.60 -5.60 -1.31
CA ARG A 133 8.72 -4.86 -0.74
C ARG A 133 8.32 -4.12 0.55
N ALA A 134 7.16 -3.46 0.54
CA ALA A 134 6.62 -2.82 1.74
C ALA A 134 6.35 -3.83 2.86
N ALA A 135 5.81 -5.02 2.54
CA ALA A 135 5.58 -6.07 3.51
C ALA A 135 6.88 -6.62 4.13
N VAL A 136 7.92 -6.79 3.32
CA VAL A 136 9.25 -7.22 3.81
C VAL A 136 9.83 -6.17 4.77
N LEU A 137 9.78 -4.89 4.41
CA LEU A 137 10.28 -3.83 5.29
C LEU A 137 9.48 -3.74 6.59
N ALA A 138 8.15 -3.89 6.51
CA ALA A 138 7.28 -3.96 7.68
C ALA A 138 7.63 -5.15 8.59
N ALA A 139 7.94 -6.32 8.00
CA ALA A 139 8.42 -7.48 8.76
C ALA A 139 9.77 -7.21 9.45
N GLY A 140 10.69 -6.54 8.73
CA GLY A 140 11.98 -6.11 9.29
C GLY A 140 11.81 -5.13 10.46
N GLU A 141 10.94 -4.13 10.35
CA GLU A 141 10.61 -3.21 11.45
C GLU A 141 9.96 -3.95 12.64
N HIS A 142 9.16 -4.98 12.37
CA HIS A 142 8.57 -5.83 13.40
C HIS A 142 9.58 -6.83 14.00
N GLY A 143 10.76 -7.01 13.39
CA GLY A 143 11.83 -7.87 13.86
C GLY A 143 11.64 -9.36 13.55
N VAL A 144 10.90 -9.71 12.49
CA VAL A 144 10.60 -11.11 12.14
C VAL A 144 11.18 -11.50 10.78
N ALA A 145 11.40 -12.80 10.58
CA ALA A 145 11.83 -13.37 9.32
C ALA A 145 10.67 -13.45 8.31
N VAL A 146 11.01 -13.61 7.02
CA VAL A 146 10.03 -13.75 5.95
C VAL A 146 10.30 -14.97 5.08
N ALA A 147 9.22 -15.57 4.54
CA ALA A 147 9.26 -16.45 3.39
C ALA A 147 8.49 -15.77 2.25
N VAL A 148 8.96 -15.94 1.02
CA VAL A 148 8.35 -15.27 -0.13
C VAL A 148 8.04 -16.24 -1.25
N ARG A 149 7.03 -15.93 -2.06
CA ARG A 149 6.70 -16.66 -3.27
C ARG A 149 6.39 -15.71 -4.41
N SER A 150 7.07 -15.91 -5.54
CA SER A 150 6.76 -15.26 -6.81
C SER A 150 6.39 -16.33 -7.85
N ARG A 151 5.57 -15.97 -8.84
CA ARG A 151 5.22 -16.88 -9.96
C ARG A 151 6.42 -17.21 -10.84
N ASP A 152 7.36 -16.29 -10.93
CA ASP A 152 8.58 -16.42 -11.72
C ASP A 152 9.74 -16.74 -10.76
N THR A 153 10.45 -17.84 -11.01
CA THR A 153 11.54 -18.31 -10.16
C THR A 153 12.77 -17.42 -10.21
N GLY A 154 13.04 -16.75 -11.34
CA GLY A 154 14.13 -15.79 -11.48
C GLY A 154 13.87 -14.56 -10.60
N ARG A 155 12.68 -13.98 -10.73
CA ARG A 155 12.23 -12.86 -9.88
C ARG A 155 12.19 -13.22 -8.40
N GLN A 156 11.87 -14.46 -8.05
CA GLN A 156 11.90 -14.90 -6.66
C GLN A 156 13.32 -14.82 -6.10
N LYS A 157 14.32 -15.36 -6.79
CA LYS A 157 15.72 -15.33 -6.36
C LYS A 157 16.27 -13.92 -6.25
N GLU A 158 15.95 -13.04 -7.21
CA GLU A 158 16.31 -11.63 -7.16
C GLU A 158 15.68 -10.96 -5.93
N PHE A 159 14.42 -11.26 -5.65
CA PHE A 159 13.70 -10.70 -4.51
C PHE A 159 14.26 -11.21 -3.18
N GLU A 160 14.59 -12.49 -3.04
CA GLU A 160 15.25 -13.08 -1.87
C GLU A 160 16.63 -12.42 -1.62
N SER A 161 17.39 -12.17 -2.69
CA SER A 161 18.67 -11.45 -2.61
C SER A 161 18.46 -10.00 -2.13
N TRP A 162 17.43 -9.33 -2.64
CA TRP A 162 17.05 -8.00 -2.20
C TRP A 162 16.65 -7.99 -0.71
N ILE A 163 15.83 -8.96 -0.25
CA ILE A 163 15.43 -9.13 1.15
C ILE A 163 16.65 -9.23 2.06
N THR A 164 17.58 -10.12 1.70
CA THR A 164 18.81 -10.32 2.46
C THR A 164 19.67 -9.06 2.53
N SER A 165 19.73 -8.28 1.43
CA SER A 165 20.44 -6.99 1.40
C SER A 165 19.83 -5.93 2.32
N ARG A 166 18.57 -6.09 2.71
CA ARG A 166 17.87 -5.23 3.70
C ARG A 166 18.02 -5.71 5.14
N GLY A 167 18.77 -6.79 5.38
CA GLY A 167 18.98 -7.35 6.71
C GLY A 167 17.77 -8.11 7.26
N VAL A 168 16.76 -8.41 6.45
CA VAL A 168 15.60 -9.20 6.88
C VAL A 168 15.91 -10.68 6.68
N PRO A 169 15.80 -11.53 7.74
CA PRO A 169 16.08 -12.94 7.63
C PRO A 169 15.04 -13.68 6.77
N LEU A 170 15.49 -14.68 6.01
CA LEU A 170 14.63 -15.63 5.33
C LEU A 170 14.31 -16.83 6.22
N THR A 171 13.14 -17.44 6.00
CA THR A 171 12.67 -18.64 6.71
C THR A 171 11.90 -19.58 5.77
N GLU A 172 11.53 -20.76 6.26
CA GLU A 172 10.69 -21.69 5.52
C GLU A 172 9.20 -21.32 5.60
N PRO A 173 8.41 -21.53 4.54
CA PRO A 173 6.98 -21.17 4.52
C PRO A 173 6.16 -21.77 5.66
N GLY A 174 6.46 -23.03 6.06
CA GLY A 174 5.76 -23.73 7.14
C GLY A 174 5.94 -23.13 8.53
N GLU A 175 6.93 -22.26 8.73
CA GLU A 175 7.20 -21.58 10.00
C GLU A 175 6.37 -20.28 10.15
N CYS A 176 5.69 -19.84 9.08
CA CYS A 176 5.03 -18.54 9.04
C CYS A 176 3.69 -18.55 9.79
N GLY A 177 3.53 -17.57 10.68
CA GLY A 177 2.29 -17.31 11.42
C GLY A 177 1.41 -16.23 10.79
N VAL A 178 1.96 -15.40 9.90
CA VAL A 178 1.22 -14.36 9.18
C VAL A 178 1.34 -14.59 7.68
N LEU A 179 0.20 -14.66 6.99
CA LEU A 179 0.13 -14.84 5.54
C LEU A 179 -0.33 -13.54 4.89
N ILE A 180 0.43 -13.03 3.92
CA ILE A 180 0.15 -11.75 3.25
C ILE A 180 0.05 -11.95 1.74
N ASN A 181 -1.11 -11.62 1.17
CA ASN A 181 -1.24 -11.47 -0.27
C ASN A 181 -0.81 -10.05 -0.69
N ALA A 182 0.33 -9.93 -1.34
CA ALA A 182 0.83 -8.71 -1.97
C ALA A 182 0.80 -8.79 -3.52
N THR A 183 -0.03 -9.67 -4.06
CA THR A 183 -0.30 -9.80 -5.50
C THR A 183 -1.62 -9.11 -5.87
N PRO A 184 -1.90 -8.86 -7.16
CA PRO A 184 -3.21 -8.40 -7.61
C PRO A 184 -4.28 -9.50 -7.65
N LEU A 185 -3.97 -10.76 -7.32
CA LEU A 185 -4.94 -11.85 -7.33
C LEU A 185 -6.03 -11.62 -6.28
N GLY A 186 -7.27 -11.79 -6.69
CA GLY A 186 -8.46 -11.48 -5.89
C GLY A 186 -9.15 -10.17 -6.29
N LEU A 187 -8.56 -9.38 -7.22
CA LEU A 187 -9.22 -8.21 -7.80
C LEU A 187 -10.30 -8.59 -8.80
N GLN A 188 -10.12 -9.72 -9.50
CA GLN A 188 -11.07 -10.20 -10.51
C GLN A 188 -11.80 -11.44 -10.03
N ALA A 189 -13.09 -11.52 -10.39
CA ALA A 189 -13.85 -12.73 -10.14
C ALA A 189 -13.24 -13.89 -10.95
N GLY A 190 -12.94 -15.00 -10.25
CA GLY A 190 -12.32 -16.17 -10.87
C GLY A 190 -10.79 -16.20 -10.81
N ASP A 191 -10.15 -15.19 -10.21
CA ASP A 191 -8.72 -15.27 -9.90
C ASP A 191 -8.44 -16.51 -9.04
N PRO A 192 -7.31 -17.20 -9.25
CA PRO A 192 -6.85 -18.25 -8.36
C PRO A 192 -6.51 -17.69 -6.97
N LEU A 193 -6.49 -18.56 -5.97
CA LEU A 193 -6.03 -18.15 -4.64
C LEU A 193 -4.56 -17.71 -4.69
N PRO A 194 -4.21 -16.56 -4.06
CA PRO A 194 -2.83 -16.08 -4.04
C PRO A 194 -1.90 -16.97 -3.20
N ILE A 195 -2.47 -17.63 -2.19
CA ILE A 195 -1.80 -18.55 -1.27
C ILE A 195 -2.73 -19.72 -1.05
N GLU A 196 -2.26 -20.92 -1.39
CA GLU A 196 -2.98 -22.15 -1.04
C GLU A 196 -2.96 -22.33 0.48
N PRO A 197 -4.11 -22.67 1.11
CA PRO A 197 -4.17 -22.77 2.56
C PRO A 197 -3.33 -23.90 3.17
N ASP A 198 -3.10 -24.95 2.39
CA ASP A 198 -2.40 -26.14 2.87
C ASP A 198 -0.89 -25.87 3.00
N GLY A 199 -0.28 -26.41 4.04
CA GLY A 199 1.14 -26.20 4.36
C GLY A 199 1.44 -25.08 5.36
N PHE A 200 0.41 -24.37 5.87
CA PHE A 200 0.55 -23.27 6.83
C PHE A 200 -0.15 -23.59 8.18
N SER A 201 0.24 -24.67 8.81
CA SER A 201 -0.39 -25.11 10.07
C SER A 201 -0.19 -24.14 11.26
N ARG A 202 0.78 -23.24 11.17
CA ARG A 202 1.09 -22.21 12.18
C ARG A 202 0.42 -20.87 11.90
N ALA A 203 -0.31 -20.72 10.78
CA ALA A 203 -0.90 -19.45 10.41
C ALA A 203 -1.97 -18.99 11.41
N GLU A 204 -1.75 -17.82 11.97
CA GLU A 204 -2.69 -17.14 12.88
C GLU A 204 -3.43 -15.98 12.19
N ILE A 205 -2.78 -15.31 11.25
CA ILE A 205 -3.32 -14.16 10.52
C ILE A 205 -3.22 -14.38 9.02
N ALA A 206 -4.30 -14.07 8.29
CA ALA A 206 -4.29 -13.90 6.85
C ALA A 206 -4.68 -12.47 6.49
N PHE A 207 -3.81 -11.77 5.76
CA PHE A 207 -4.01 -10.39 5.35
C PHE A 207 -3.92 -10.25 3.83
N ASP A 208 -5.00 -9.78 3.21
CA ASP A 208 -5.06 -9.52 1.78
C ASP A 208 -4.85 -8.02 1.52
N MET A 209 -3.81 -7.62 0.79
CA MET A 209 -3.64 -6.22 0.40
C MET A 209 -4.69 -5.75 -0.62
N VAL A 210 -5.37 -6.70 -1.26
CA VAL A 210 -6.53 -6.43 -2.11
C VAL A 210 -7.77 -6.22 -1.25
N TYR A 211 -8.70 -5.42 -1.71
CA TYR A 211 -10.03 -5.24 -1.13
C TYR A 211 -11.10 -5.36 -2.22
N ALA A 212 -12.26 -5.87 -1.86
CA ALA A 212 -13.39 -6.04 -2.77
C ALA A 212 -14.73 -5.76 -2.05
N PRO A 213 -15.83 -5.48 -2.76
CA PRO A 213 -17.16 -5.49 -2.17
C PRO A 213 -17.44 -6.83 -1.45
N GLY A 214 -17.90 -6.75 -0.23
CA GLY A 214 -18.00 -7.93 0.63
C GLY A 214 -16.64 -8.38 1.17
N GLU A 215 -16.16 -9.53 0.76
CA GLU A 215 -14.85 -10.11 1.14
C GLU A 215 -14.16 -10.68 -0.10
N THR A 216 -12.83 -10.62 -0.16
CA THR A 216 -12.08 -11.32 -1.21
C THR A 216 -12.26 -12.84 -1.10
N SER A 217 -12.13 -13.57 -2.21
CA SER A 217 -12.27 -15.03 -2.22
C SER A 217 -11.26 -15.71 -1.28
N TRP A 218 -10.04 -15.18 -1.23
CA TRP A 218 -9.00 -15.71 -0.36
C TRP A 218 -9.33 -15.49 1.14
N ILE A 219 -9.73 -14.29 1.53
CA ILE A 219 -10.12 -14.02 2.94
C ILE A 219 -11.29 -14.90 3.36
N ARG A 220 -12.29 -15.11 2.49
CA ARG A 220 -13.39 -16.02 2.73
C ARG A 220 -12.93 -17.46 3.00
N THR A 221 -11.93 -17.94 2.23
CA THR A 221 -11.33 -19.25 2.42
C THR A 221 -10.53 -19.34 3.72
N MET A 222 -9.76 -18.30 4.06
CA MET A 222 -8.89 -18.30 5.22
C MET A 222 -9.61 -18.09 6.56
N LYS A 223 -10.83 -17.53 6.55
CA LYS A 223 -11.59 -17.15 7.74
C LYS A 223 -11.85 -18.31 8.73
N SER A 224 -11.95 -19.54 8.22
CA SER A 224 -12.12 -20.75 9.05
C SER A 224 -10.80 -21.42 9.43
N ARG A 225 -9.66 -20.95 8.92
CA ARG A 225 -8.36 -21.60 9.05
C ARG A 225 -7.37 -20.82 9.92
N VAL A 226 -7.61 -19.53 10.13
CA VAL A 226 -6.75 -18.65 10.93
C VAL A 226 -7.54 -17.95 12.04
N ARG A 227 -6.85 -17.49 13.06
CA ARG A 227 -7.48 -16.78 14.19
C ARG A 227 -8.11 -15.45 13.76
N LYS A 228 -7.47 -14.74 12.84
CA LYS A 228 -7.92 -13.44 12.30
C LYS A 228 -7.61 -13.35 10.81
N SER A 229 -8.53 -12.75 10.07
CA SER A 229 -8.29 -12.42 8.68
C SER A 229 -8.90 -11.07 8.34
N ALA A 230 -8.25 -10.31 7.43
CA ALA A 230 -8.76 -9.03 6.95
C ALA A 230 -8.28 -8.76 5.52
N ASP A 231 -9.05 -7.97 4.80
CA ASP A 231 -8.65 -7.41 3.51
C ASP A 231 -7.96 -6.05 3.65
N GLY A 232 -7.55 -5.46 2.53
CA GLY A 232 -6.74 -4.25 2.45
C GLY A 232 -7.41 -2.94 2.87
N ARG A 233 -8.68 -2.95 3.33
CA ARG A 233 -9.41 -1.72 3.71
C ARG A 233 -8.72 -0.93 4.82
N ALA A 234 -8.27 -1.62 5.87
CA ALA A 234 -7.58 -0.98 6.99
C ALA A 234 -6.26 -0.37 6.55
N MET A 235 -5.48 -1.09 5.72
CA MET A 235 -4.24 -0.61 5.14
C MET A 235 -4.47 0.59 4.21
N LEU A 236 -5.51 0.54 3.36
CA LEU A 236 -5.87 1.66 2.48
C LEU A 236 -6.10 2.95 3.27
N VAL A 237 -6.83 2.85 4.38
CA VAL A 237 -7.09 4.01 5.25
C VAL A 237 -5.82 4.47 5.95
N ALA A 238 -5.04 3.57 6.53
CA ALA A 238 -3.84 3.91 7.29
C ALA A 238 -2.75 4.55 6.41
N GLN A 239 -2.43 3.96 5.24
CA GLN A 239 -1.46 4.54 4.31
C GLN A 239 -1.95 5.89 3.73
N GLY A 240 -3.28 6.01 3.49
CA GLY A 240 -3.87 7.24 3.00
C GLY A 240 -3.87 8.36 4.04
N ALA A 241 -4.05 8.04 5.31
CA ALA A 241 -3.92 8.97 6.42
C ALA A 241 -2.46 9.45 6.58
N ALA A 242 -1.50 8.53 6.51
CA ALA A 242 -0.08 8.86 6.53
C ALA A 242 0.31 9.78 5.35
N ALA A 243 -0.17 9.51 4.14
CA ALA A 243 0.04 10.39 2.98
C ALA A 243 -0.59 11.77 3.18
N PHE A 244 -1.83 11.82 3.70
CA PHE A 244 -2.50 13.09 4.02
C PHE A 244 -1.66 13.95 4.96
N GLU A 245 -1.09 13.38 6.01
CA GLU A 245 -0.26 14.10 7.00
C GLU A 245 1.08 14.59 6.41
N ARG A 246 1.62 13.93 5.37
CA ARG A 246 2.75 14.45 4.58
C ARG A 246 2.38 15.71 3.79
N TRP A 247 1.18 15.74 3.20
CA TRP A 247 0.69 16.88 2.42
C TRP A 247 0.24 18.07 3.28
N PHE A 248 -0.19 17.79 4.52
CA PHE A 248 -0.72 18.77 5.47
C PHE A 248 -0.12 18.56 6.86
N PRO A 249 1.19 18.84 7.06
CA PRO A 249 1.89 18.49 8.30
C PRO A 249 1.32 19.15 9.57
N ALA A 250 0.60 20.28 9.41
CA ALA A 250 -0.09 20.95 10.52
C ALA A 250 -1.49 20.38 10.83
N LYS A 251 -1.91 19.30 10.15
CA LYS A 251 -3.24 18.67 10.29
C LYS A 251 -3.11 17.19 10.60
N ARG A 252 -4.00 16.69 11.44
CA ARG A 252 -4.20 15.24 11.62
C ARG A 252 -5.23 14.74 10.64
N ALA A 253 -4.97 13.58 10.06
CA ALA A 253 -5.89 12.92 9.16
C ALA A 253 -7.19 12.53 9.90
N PRO A 254 -8.37 12.82 9.36
CA PRO A 254 -9.64 12.45 9.97
C PRO A 254 -9.96 10.97 9.65
N VAL A 255 -9.22 10.04 10.28
CA VAL A 255 -9.19 8.61 9.97
C VAL A 255 -10.59 7.99 9.96
N GLU A 256 -11.45 8.34 10.92
CA GLU A 256 -12.81 7.78 10.99
C GLU A 256 -13.70 8.23 9.81
N VAL A 257 -13.52 9.46 9.33
CA VAL A 257 -14.20 9.94 8.11
C VAL A 257 -13.71 9.18 6.88
N MET A 258 -12.40 8.97 6.79
CA MET A 258 -11.77 8.21 5.71
C MET A 258 -12.25 6.76 5.70
N ARG A 259 -12.27 6.10 6.87
CA ARG A 259 -12.77 4.74 7.08
C ARG A 259 -14.25 4.60 6.69
N ALA A 260 -15.08 5.54 7.15
CA ALA A 260 -16.50 5.55 6.82
C ALA A 260 -16.73 5.66 5.30
N ALA A 261 -15.98 6.51 4.61
CA ALA A 261 -16.07 6.67 3.15
C ALA A 261 -15.73 5.37 2.41
N VAL A 262 -14.66 4.69 2.81
CA VAL A 262 -14.25 3.38 2.23
C VAL A 262 -15.31 2.32 2.50
N ASN A 263 -15.80 2.21 3.73
CA ASN A 263 -16.78 1.20 4.11
C ASN A 263 -18.13 1.36 3.39
N VAL A 264 -18.55 2.59 3.12
CA VAL A 264 -19.79 2.85 2.35
C VAL A 264 -19.65 2.37 0.90
N ALA A 265 -18.48 2.54 0.29
CA ALA A 265 -18.23 2.13 -1.09
C ALA A 265 -18.09 0.62 -1.29
N LEU A 266 -17.80 -0.14 -0.22
CA LEU A 266 -17.56 -1.58 -0.27
C LEU A 266 -18.67 -2.42 0.42
N ARG A 267 -19.83 -1.81 0.64
CA ARG A 267 -21.03 -2.49 1.14
C ARG A 267 -21.67 -3.43 0.12
#